data_a82c75836b8ab78ec7a8dc35bbffed5e
#
_entry.id   a82c75836b8ab78ec7a8dc35bbffed5e
#
_cell.length_a   1.000
_cell.length_b   1.000
_cell.length_c   1.000
_cell.angle_alpha   90.00
_cell.angle_beta   90.00
_cell.angle_gamma   90.00
#
_symmetry.space_group_name_H-M   'P 1'
#
loop_
_entity.id
_entity.type
_entity.pdbx_description
1 polymer ?
#
loop_
_entity_poly.entity_id
_entity_poly.type
_entity_poly.pdbx_seq_one_letter_code
_entity_poly.pdbx_strand_id
1 'polypeptide(L)'
;MSLDEIRGIYADQAKWMARMDWVNRLFTGRYRRRLFWNARGRVLDVACGTGTNRRYLPDAVDYIGVDLSPAMLREAEARFEELERGESLFEMDAAALEFPDDSFDTVVSSLSTCTFPDPDAALGEMARVCKPDGRVLLLEHGRSDVGAIARFQDWRADAHYEKHGCRWNQDPAAVVAGTGLEILSTRSAALGIVTAIEARPGR
;
A
#
# COMPACT_ATOMS: atom_id res chain seq x y z
N MET A 1 11.83 1.12 13.79
CA MET A 1 12.69 0.36 12.84
C MET A 1 13.28 1.30 11.82
N SER A 2 14.52 1.05 11.40
CA SER A 2 15.16 1.74 10.28
C SER A 2 14.67 1.20 8.93
N LEU A 3 14.96 1.93 7.84
CA LEU A 3 14.67 1.48 6.47
C LEU A 3 15.37 0.16 6.15
N ASP A 4 16.61 -0.03 6.58
CA ASP A 4 17.37 -1.26 6.33
C ASP A 4 16.77 -2.47 7.05
N GLU A 5 16.27 -2.30 8.28
CA GLU A 5 15.57 -3.36 9.01
C GLU A 5 14.27 -3.75 8.30
N ILE A 6 13.48 -2.78 7.87
CA ILE A 6 12.25 -3.04 7.09
C ILE A 6 12.59 -3.74 5.77
N ARG A 7 13.58 -3.22 5.02
CA ARG A 7 14.06 -3.85 3.77
C ARG A 7 14.45 -5.32 3.98
N GLY A 8 15.18 -5.61 5.05
CA GLY A 8 15.61 -6.97 5.41
C GLY A 8 14.43 -7.90 5.70
N ILE A 9 13.49 -7.47 6.55
CA ILE A 9 12.29 -8.24 6.90
C ILE A 9 11.49 -8.61 5.64
N TYR A 10 11.27 -7.65 4.74
CA TYR A 10 10.49 -7.89 3.52
C TYR A 10 11.27 -8.66 2.46
N ALA A 11 12.61 -8.54 2.42
CA ALA A 11 13.42 -9.37 1.56
C ALA A 11 13.31 -10.87 1.91
N ASP A 12 13.33 -11.20 3.21
CA ASP A 12 13.17 -12.56 3.69
C ASP A 12 11.76 -13.13 3.44
N GLN A 13 10.75 -12.28 3.41
CA GLN A 13 9.35 -12.67 3.23
C GLN A 13 8.91 -12.73 1.75
N ALA A 14 9.66 -12.14 0.81
CA ALA A 14 9.23 -11.93 -0.57
C ALA A 14 8.70 -13.20 -1.25
N LYS A 15 9.48 -14.27 -1.26
CA LYS A 15 9.10 -15.56 -1.86
C LYS A 15 7.86 -16.18 -1.20
N TRP A 16 7.79 -16.09 0.14
CA TRP A 16 6.64 -16.61 0.87
C TRP A 16 5.38 -15.82 0.54
N MET A 17 5.47 -14.48 0.51
CA MET A 17 4.34 -13.60 0.16
C MET A 17 3.87 -13.84 -1.27
N ALA A 18 4.78 -14.01 -2.23
CA ALA A 18 4.44 -14.36 -3.61
C ALA A 18 3.67 -15.70 -3.69
N ARG A 19 4.15 -16.74 -3.00
CA ARG A 19 3.48 -18.06 -2.95
C ARG A 19 2.11 -18.02 -2.25
N MET A 20 1.98 -17.17 -1.24
CA MET A 20 0.75 -17.02 -0.43
C MET A 20 -0.20 -15.94 -0.98
N ASP A 21 0.08 -15.37 -2.15
CA ASP A 21 -0.77 -14.35 -2.78
C ASP A 21 -2.24 -14.81 -2.96
N TRP A 22 -2.48 -16.10 -3.17
CA TRP A 22 -3.84 -16.64 -3.28
C TRP A 22 -4.65 -16.45 -1.98
N VAL A 23 -3.99 -16.54 -0.79
CA VAL A 23 -4.63 -16.27 0.50
C VAL A 23 -4.99 -14.79 0.60
N ASN A 24 -4.03 -13.91 0.30
CA ASN A 24 -4.26 -12.47 0.28
C ASN A 24 -5.44 -12.10 -0.66
N ARG A 25 -5.50 -12.72 -1.83
CA ARG A 25 -6.62 -12.58 -2.79
C ARG A 25 -7.97 -12.99 -2.21
N LEU A 26 -7.99 -14.08 -1.47
CA LEU A 26 -9.23 -14.56 -0.84
C LEU A 26 -9.78 -13.55 0.17
N PHE A 27 -8.91 -12.96 0.99
CA PHE A 27 -9.30 -12.03 2.06
C PHE A 27 -9.48 -10.59 1.58
N THR A 28 -8.62 -10.09 0.69
CA THR A 28 -8.60 -8.68 0.30
C THR A 28 -9.04 -8.39 -1.13
N GLY A 29 -9.10 -9.42 -1.99
CA GLY A 29 -9.31 -9.25 -3.43
C GLY A 29 -10.59 -8.52 -3.81
N ARG A 30 -11.71 -8.77 -3.08
CA ARG A 30 -12.97 -8.05 -3.32
C ARG A 30 -12.88 -6.55 -3.00
N TYR A 31 -12.10 -6.20 -1.96
CA TYR A 31 -11.91 -4.81 -1.53
C TYR A 31 -11.00 -4.08 -2.51
N ARG A 32 -9.87 -4.71 -2.92
CA ARG A 32 -8.96 -4.17 -3.94
C ARG A 32 -9.71 -3.92 -5.24
N ARG A 33 -10.49 -4.90 -5.74
CA ARG A 33 -11.27 -4.75 -6.96
C ARG A 33 -12.22 -3.57 -6.89
N ARG A 34 -12.95 -3.42 -5.78
CA ARG A 34 -13.92 -2.33 -5.61
C ARG A 34 -13.24 -0.96 -5.54
N LEU A 35 -12.07 -0.88 -4.90
CA LEU A 35 -11.35 0.37 -4.72
C LEU A 35 -10.57 0.76 -5.99
N PHE A 36 -9.78 -0.17 -6.53
CA PHE A 36 -8.82 0.11 -7.58
C PHE A 36 -9.40 0.09 -9.00
N TRP A 37 -10.63 -0.41 -9.18
CA TRP A 37 -11.30 -0.39 -10.48
C TRP A 37 -11.45 1.01 -11.07
N ASN A 38 -11.52 2.04 -10.23
CA ASN A 38 -11.66 3.43 -10.66
C ASN A 38 -10.31 4.13 -10.95
N ALA A 39 -9.20 3.43 -10.82
CA ALA A 39 -7.88 3.98 -11.18
C ALA A 39 -7.83 4.28 -12.69
N ARG A 40 -7.16 5.38 -13.04
CA ARG A 40 -7.09 5.85 -14.43
C ARG A 40 -5.75 6.52 -14.73
N GLY A 41 -5.46 6.62 -16.03
CA GLY A 41 -4.29 7.33 -16.53
C GLY A 41 -2.98 6.70 -16.08
N ARG A 42 -2.03 7.52 -15.68
CA ARG A 42 -0.74 7.09 -15.14
C ARG A 42 -0.87 6.77 -13.66
N VAL A 43 -0.60 5.50 -13.30
CA VAL A 43 -0.81 4.95 -11.96
C VAL A 43 0.52 4.64 -11.31
N LEU A 44 0.74 5.17 -10.10
CA LEU A 44 1.86 4.79 -9.22
C LEU A 44 1.35 3.84 -8.14
N ASP A 45 1.94 2.66 -8.03
CA ASP A 45 1.71 1.70 -6.93
C ASP A 45 2.87 1.79 -5.94
N VAL A 46 2.63 2.44 -4.81
CA VAL A 46 3.64 2.69 -3.76
C VAL A 46 3.67 1.53 -2.78
N ALA A 47 4.89 1.03 -2.51
CA ALA A 47 5.14 -0.22 -1.79
C ALA A 47 4.38 -1.39 -2.46
N CYS A 48 4.62 -1.56 -3.77
CA CYS A 48 3.87 -2.50 -4.63
C CYS A 48 4.11 -3.97 -4.24
N GLY A 49 5.15 -4.24 -3.46
CA GLY A 49 5.52 -5.57 -3.00
C GLY A 49 5.73 -6.52 -4.18
N THR A 50 5.04 -7.65 -4.17
CA THR A 50 5.05 -8.65 -5.24
C THR A 50 4.11 -8.33 -6.41
N GLY A 51 3.71 -7.07 -6.61
CA GLY A 51 2.87 -6.63 -7.73
C GLY A 51 1.40 -7.05 -7.65
N THR A 52 0.89 -7.38 -6.47
CA THR A 52 -0.47 -7.93 -6.31
C THR A 52 -1.57 -6.96 -6.76
N ASN A 53 -1.37 -5.64 -6.60
CA ASN A 53 -2.40 -4.64 -6.93
C ASN A 53 -2.70 -4.57 -8.43
N ARG A 54 -1.70 -4.78 -9.28
CA ARG A 54 -1.81 -4.61 -10.74
C ARG A 54 -3.00 -5.35 -11.36
N ARG A 55 -3.34 -6.54 -10.88
CA ARG A 55 -4.49 -7.35 -11.37
C ARG A 55 -5.86 -6.74 -11.11
N TYR A 56 -5.95 -5.76 -10.21
CA TYR A 56 -7.19 -5.09 -9.82
C TYR A 56 -7.34 -3.72 -10.46
N LEU A 57 -6.29 -3.23 -11.10
CA LEU A 57 -6.29 -2.00 -11.88
C LEU A 57 -6.82 -2.28 -13.30
N PRO A 58 -7.45 -1.29 -13.96
CA PRO A 58 -7.81 -1.42 -15.37
C PRO A 58 -6.61 -1.74 -16.26
N ASP A 59 -6.81 -2.47 -17.34
CA ASP A 59 -5.72 -2.83 -18.27
C ASP A 59 -5.13 -1.61 -18.99
N ALA A 60 -5.94 -0.59 -19.22
CA ALA A 60 -5.57 0.61 -19.97
C ALA A 60 -4.69 1.62 -19.19
N VAL A 61 -4.36 1.37 -17.91
CA VAL A 61 -3.53 2.29 -17.14
C VAL A 61 -2.04 2.14 -17.50
N ASP A 62 -1.30 3.25 -17.47
CA ASP A 62 0.15 3.27 -17.50
C ASP A 62 0.66 3.02 -16.07
N TYR A 63 1.11 1.80 -15.79
CA TYR A 63 1.46 1.34 -14.44
C TYR A 63 2.94 1.49 -14.16
N ILE A 64 3.23 2.07 -13.00
CA ILE A 64 4.56 2.11 -12.40
C ILE A 64 4.45 1.60 -10.97
N GLY A 65 5.29 0.63 -10.59
CA GLY A 65 5.41 0.11 -9.22
C GLY A 65 6.72 0.56 -8.57
N VAL A 66 6.65 0.94 -7.30
CA VAL A 66 7.86 1.21 -6.49
C VAL A 66 7.81 0.42 -5.19
N ASP A 67 8.95 -0.10 -4.78
CA ASP A 67 9.12 -0.78 -3.49
C ASP A 67 10.54 -0.58 -2.96
N LEU A 68 10.69 -0.58 -1.64
CA LEU A 68 11.99 -0.46 -0.97
C LEU A 68 12.83 -1.72 -1.12
N SER A 69 12.20 -2.90 -1.31
CA SER A 69 12.85 -4.21 -1.33
C SER A 69 13.08 -4.72 -2.74
N PRO A 70 14.34 -4.82 -3.21
CA PRO A 70 14.65 -5.44 -4.50
C PRO A 70 14.16 -6.90 -4.61
N ALA A 71 14.05 -7.60 -3.46
CA ALA A 71 13.53 -8.96 -3.46
C ALA A 71 12.03 -9.01 -3.77
N MET A 72 11.26 -8.03 -3.28
CA MET A 72 9.84 -7.87 -3.65
C MET A 72 9.68 -7.55 -5.13
N LEU A 73 10.48 -6.64 -5.65
CA LEU A 73 10.44 -6.24 -7.06
C LEU A 73 10.76 -7.40 -8.00
N ARG A 74 11.72 -8.27 -7.65
CA ARG A 74 12.00 -9.50 -8.45
C ARG A 74 10.78 -10.43 -8.52
N GLU A 75 10.05 -10.59 -7.43
CA GLU A 75 8.82 -11.40 -7.43
C GLU A 75 7.69 -10.72 -8.24
N ALA A 76 7.62 -9.39 -8.22
CA ALA A 76 6.68 -8.63 -9.05
C ALA A 76 7.04 -8.74 -10.54
N GLU A 77 8.31 -8.60 -10.89
CA GLU A 77 8.83 -8.72 -12.26
C GLU A 77 8.52 -10.11 -12.85
N ALA A 78 8.86 -11.19 -12.13
CA ALA A 78 8.53 -12.55 -12.52
C ALA A 78 7.03 -12.74 -12.76
N ARG A 79 6.19 -12.16 -11.91
CA ARG A 79 4.73 -12.20 -12.08
C ARG A 79 4.26 -11.45 -13.33
N PHE A 80 4.86 -10.30 -13.64
CA PHE A 80 4.48 -9.50 -14.82
C PHE A 80 4.96 -10.16 -16.12
N GLU A 81 6.11 -10.80 -16.10
CA GLU A 81 6.59 -11.63 -17.21
C GLU A 81 5.62 -12.78 -17.50
N GLU A 82 5.17 -13.52 -16.46
CA GLU A 82 4.17 -14.60 -16.61
C GLU A 82 2.84 -14.10 -17.20
N LEU A 83 2.51 -12.81 -16.99
CA LEU A 83 1.31 -12.19 -17.51
C LEU A 83 1.53 -11.44 -18.85
N GLU A 84 2.71 -11.55 -19.44
CA GLU A 84 3.13 -10.82 -20.64
C GLU A 84 2.94 -9.29 -20.53
N ARG A 85 3.21 -8.73 -19.34
CA ARG A 85 3.06 -7.31 -19.05
C ARG A 85 4.44 -6.66 -18.90
N GLY A 86 4.71 -5.62 -19.70
CA GLY A 86 5.95 -4.84 -19.65
C GLY A 86 5.83 -3.65 -18.66
N GLU A 87 5.51 -3.94 -17.39
CA GLU A 87 5.31 -2.90 -16.37
C GLU A 87 6.65 -2.36 -15.84
N SER A 88 6.70 -1.08 -15.49
CA SER A 88 7.92 -0.44 -14.96
C SER A 88 7.98 -0.59 -13.44
N LEU A 89 9.12 -1.07 -12.93
CA LEU A 89 9.38 -1.26 -11.50
C LEU A 89 10.66 -0.53 -11.08
N PHE A 90 10.62 0.16 -9.94
CA PHE A 90 11.78 0.90 -9.41
C PHE A 90 11.96 0.66 -7.92
N GLU A 91 13.23 0.55 -7.49
CA GLU A 91 13.57 0.56 -6.08
C GLU A 91 13.55 2.01 -5.57
N MET A 92 12.61 2.33 -4.64
CA MET A 92 12.48 3.65 -4.04
C MET A 92 11.97 3.57 -2.61
N ASP A 93 12.34 4.54 -1.80
CA ASP A 93 11.69 4.82 -0.53
C ASP A 93 10.39 5.59 -0.76
N ALA A 94 9.29 5.14 -0.16
CA ALA A 94 8.00 5.81 -0.23
C ALA A 94 8.03 7.25 0.33
N ALA A 95 8.96 7.53 1.26
CA ALA A 95 9.17 8.86 1.84
C ALA A 95 10.08 9.78 1.00
N ALA A 96 10.61 9.29 -0.13
CA ALA A 96 11.50 10.05 -1.01
C ALA A 96 11.33 9.59 -2.47
N LEU A 97 10.17 9.85 -3.05
CA LEU A 97 9.84 9.44 -4.43
C LEU A 97 10.56 10.31 -5.46
N GLU A 98 11.32 9.69 -6.35
CA GLU A 98 12.10 10.37 -7.40
C GLU A 98 11.26 10.72 -8.64
N PHE A 99 10.03 11.19 -8.42
CA PHE A 99 9.13 11.66 -9.47
C PHE A 99 8.83 13.15 -9.28
N PRO A 100 8.62 13.90 -10.38
CA PRO A 100 8.17 15.30 -10.28
C PRO A 100 6.79 15.41 -9.60
N ASP A 101 6.48 16.59 -9.09
CA ASP A 101 5.13 16.93 -8.63
C ASP A 101 4.11 16.68 -9.73
N ASP A 102 2.88 16.35 -9.35
CA ASP A 102 1.73 16.24 -10.26
C ASP A 102 1.94 15.27 -11.45
N SER A 103 2.69 14.18 -11.22
CA SER A 103 3.08 13.21 -12.26
C SER A 103 2.06 12.12 -12.52
N PHE A 104 1.18 11.82 -11.55
CA PHE A 104 0.29 10.66 -11.60
C PHE A 104 -1.18 11.06 -11.48
N ASP A 105 -2.01 10.44 -12.30
CA ASP A 105 -3.48 10.59 -12.25
C ASP A 105 -4.08 9.80 -11.09
N THR A 106 -3.44 8.69 -10.72
CA THR A 106 -3.83 7.86 -9.58
C THR A 106 -2.58 7.36 -8.85
N VAL A 107 -2.58 7.45 -7.53
CA VAL A 107 -1.60 6.81 -6.66
C VAL A 107 -2.31 5.73 -5.85
N VAL A 108 -1.79 4.52 -5.82
CA VAL A 108 -2.37 3.41 -5.05
C VAL A 108 -1.37 2.86 -4.07
N SER A 109 -1.84 2.33 -2.95
CA SER A 109 -1.04 1.52 -2.03
C SER A 109 -1.93 0.55 -1.26
N SER A 110 -1.36 -0.54 -0.76
CA SER A 110 -2.15 -1.47 0.03
C SER A 110 -1.35 -2.24 1.06
N LEU A 111 -1.86 -2.23 2.30
CA LEU A 111 -1.30 -2.93 3.45
C LEU A 111 0.15 -2.50 3.74
N SER A 112 0.44 -1.22 3.56
CA SER A 112 1.80 -0.67 3.56
C SER A 112 2.01 0.45 4.57
N THR A 113 1.01 1.30 4.84
CA THR A 113 1.17 2.45 5.77
C THR A 113 1.58 2.03 7.18
N CYS A 114 1.21 0.82 7.58
CA CYS A 114 1.60 0.24 8.88
C CYS A 114 3.10 -0.11 8.96
N THR A 115 3.81 -0.15 7.84
CA THR A 115 5.21 -0.56 7.75
C THR A 115 6.15 0.62 7.48
N PHE A 116 5.63 1.77 7.07
CA PHE A 116 6.46 2.94 6.83
C PHE A 116 7.08 3.44 8.14
N PRO A 117 8.41 3.64 8.19
CA PRO A 117 9.07 4.27 9.35
C PRO A 117 8.52 5.66 9.62
N ASP A 118 8.29 6.44 8.57
CA ASP A 118 7.66 7.77 8.58
C ASP A 118 6.45 7.77 7.63
N PRO A 119 5.24 7.43 8.12
CA PRO A 119 4.05 7.41 7.30
C PRO A 119 3.63 8.81 6.84
N ASP A 120 3.93 9.87 7.61
CA ASP A 120 3.58 11.24 7.25
C ASP A 120 4.39 11.70 6.03
N ALA A 121 5.70 11.43 6.01
CA ALA A 121 6.55 11.72 4.87
C ALA A 121 6.12 10.90 3.63
N ALA A 122 5.84 9.61 3.78
CA ALA A 122 5.42 8.76 2.66
C ALA A 122 4.08 9.21 2.05
N LEU A 123 3.08 9.51 2.88
CA LEU A 123 1.79 10.00 2.42
C LEU A 123 1.88 11.43 1.86
N GLY A 124 2.78 12.26 2.39
CA GLY A 124 3.11 13.57 1.83
C GLY A 124 3.70 13.46 0.42
N GLU A 125 4.60 12.51 0.17
CA GLU A 125 5.14 12.22 -1.15
C GLU A 125 4.07 11.69 -2.12
N MET A 126 3.19 10.79 -1.66
CA MET A 126 2.05 10.35 -2.45
C MET A 126 1.13 11.51 -2.84
N ALA A 127 0.90 12.47 -1.93
CA ALA A 127 0.13 13.69 -2.22
C ALA A 127 0.87 14.60 -3.21
N ARG A 128 2.19 14.74 -3.08
CA ARG A 128 3.02 15.59 -3.95
C ARG A 128 3.03 15.09 -5.40
N VAL A 129 3.26 13.79 -5.60
CA VAL A 129 3.35 13.21 -6.94
C VAL A 129 1.99 13.00 -7.61
N CYS A 130 0.90 12.99 -6.84
CA CYS A 130 -0.47 12.91 -7.36
C CYS A 130 -0.91 14.27 -7.90
N LYS A 131 -1.53 14.30 -9.09
CA LYS A 131 -2.11 15.50 -9.67
C LYS A 131 -3.21 16.09 -8.76
N PRO A 132 -3.44 17.43 -8.79
CA PRO A 132 -4.46 18.07 -7.95
C PRO A 132 -5.88 17.51 -8.14
N ASP A 133 -6.22 17.06 -9.36
CA ASP A 133 -7.49 16.40 -9.70
C ASP A 133 -7.38 14.86 -9.70
N GLY A 134 -6.24 14.34 -9.27
CA GLY A 134 -5.96 12.92 -9.17
C GLY A 134 -6.63 12.25 -7.97
N ARG A 135 -6.33 10.98 -7.77
CA ARG A 135 -6.83 10.18 -6.62
C ARG A 135 -5.72 9.41 -5.96
N VAL A 136 -5.77 9.36 -4.64
CA VAL A 136 -4.96 8.45 -3.81
C VAL A 136 -5.89 7.38 -3.25
N LEU A 137 -5.63 6.12 -3.57
CA LEU A 137 -6.47 4.97 -3.21
C LEU A 137 -5.68 4.05 -2.29
N LEU A 138 -6.08 3.96 -1.04
CA LEU A 138 -5.37 3.17 -0.02
C LEU A 138 -6.26 2.05 0.49
N LEU A 139 -5.76 0.82 0.49
CA LEU A 139 -6.40 -0.32 1.14
C LEU A 139 -5.52 -0.76 2.29
N GLU A 140 -5.92 -0.44 3.51
CA GLU A 140 -5.09 -0.65 4.67
C GLU A 140 -5.74 -1.59 5.68
N HIS A 141 -4.92 -2.12 6.56
CA HIS A 141 -5.42 -2.83 7.73
C HIS A 141 -5.08 -2.06 9.01
N GLY A 142 -5.89 -2.30 10.03
CA GLY A 142 -5.72 -1.60 11.29
C GLY A 142 -6.41 -2.30 12.45
N ARG A 143 -6.65 -1.53 13.49
CA ARG A 143 -7.28 -1.98 14.72
C ARG A 143 -8.73 -2.36 14.49
N SER A 144 -9.14 -3.52 15.02
CA SER A 144 -10.52 -4.01 14.90
C SER A 144 -11.52 -3.15 15.68
N ASP A 145 -12.75 -3.04 15.16
CA ASP A 145 -13.90 -2.46 15.87
C ASP A 145 -14.42 -3.38 16.98
N VAL A 146 -14.04 -4.66 16.99
CA VAL A 146 -14.44 -5.61 18.01
C VAL A 146 -13.49 -5.57 19.19
N GLY A 147 -13.97 -5.12 20.34
CA GLY A 147 -13.15 -4.82 21.52
C GLY A 147 -12.25 -5.98 22.00
N ALA A 148 -12.67 -7.24 21.87
CA ALA A 148 -11.83 -8.40 22.23
C ALA A 148 -10.65 -8.56 21.28
N ILE A 149 -10.89 -8.40 19.97
CA ILE A 149 -9.85 -8.49 18.93
C ILE A 149 -8.91 -7.30 19.07
N ALA A 150 -9.46 -6.09 19.24
CA ALA A 150 -8.68 -4.86 19.45
C ALA A 150 -7.72 -4.98 20.63
N ARG A 151 -8.21 -5.45 21.81
CA ARG A 151 -7.35 -5.68 22.97
C ARG A 151 -6.26 -6.71 22.73
N PHE A 152 -6.54 -7.76 21.95
CA PHE A 152 -5.53 -8.74 21.56
C PHE A 152 -4.47 -8.10 20.63
N GLN A 153 -4.91 -7.29 19.65
CA GLN A 153 -3.99 -6.55 18.77
C GLN A 153 -3.09 -5.62 19.59
N ASP A 154 -3.67 -4.83 20.51
CA ASP A 154 -2.92 -3.90 21.36
C ASP A 154 -1.91 -4.65 22.24
N TRP A 155 -2.32 -5.75 22.86
CA TRP A 155 -1.43 -6.56 23.70
C TRP A 155 -0.25 -7.15 22.92
N ARG A 156 -0.43 -7.50 21.64
CA ARG A 156 0.62 -8.09 20.81
C ARG A 156 1.34 -7.09 19.92
N ALA A 157 0.99 -5.80 19.98
CA ALA A 157 1.45 -4.79 19.02
C ALA A 157 2.98 -4.71 18.93
N ASP A 158 3.67 -4.57 20.05
CA ASP A 158 5.14 -4.42 20.08
C ASP A 158 5.84 -5.66 19.50
N ALA A 159 5.48 -6.85 19.98
CA ALA A 159 6.06 -8.10 19.49
C ALA A 159 5.73 -8.35 18.00
N HIS A 160 4.58 -7.90 17.53
CA HIS A 160 4.23 -7.97 16.11
C HIS A 160 5.07 -7.01 15.28
N TYR A 161 5.23 -5.77 15.75
CA TYR A 161 6.05 -4.77 15.09
C TYR A 161 7.53 -5.17 15.03
N GLU A 162 8.10 -5.66 16.13
CA GLU A 162 9.48 -6.15 16.16
C GLU A 162 9.74 -7.29 15.16
N LYS A 163 8.75 -8.17 14.97
CA LYS A 163 8.90 -9.33 14.10
C LYS A 163 8.60 -9.05 12.63
N HIS A 164 7.61 -8.19 12.35
CA HIS A 164 7.04 -8.01 11.01
C HIS A 164 7.17 -6.59 10.47
N GLY A 165 7.67 -5.63 11.25
CA GLY A 165 7.73 -4.22 10.86
C GLY A 165 6.36 -3.58 10.65
N CYS A 166 5.29 -4.18 11.17
CA CYS A 166 3.91 -3.79 10.88
C CYS A 166 3.16 -3.35 12.14
N ARG A 167 2.64 -2.12 12.16
CA ARG A 167 1.77 -1.56 13.21
C ARG A 167 0.32 -1.95 12.96
N TRP A 168 -0.03 -3.20 13.20
CA TRP A 168 -1.33 -3.78 12.85
C TRP A 168 -2.54 -3.25 13.64
N ASN A 169 -2.29 -2.45 14.69
CA ASN A 169 -3.33 -1.84 15.55
C ASN A 169 -3.45 -0.32 15.36
N GLN A 170 -2.91 0.23 14.28
CA GLN A 170 -3.11 1.64 13.94
C GLN A 170 -4.54 1.90 13.45
N ASP A 171 -4.95 3.16 13.43
CA ASP A 171 -6.13 3.63 12.70
C ASP A 171 -5.69 4.21 11.36
N PRO A 172 -5.93 3.53 10.22
CA PRO A 172 -5.47 4.01 8.93
C PRO A 172 -6.06 5.36 8.53
N ALA A 173 -7.30 5.65 8.90
CA ALA A 173 -7.92 6.93 8.58
C ALA A 173 -7.29 8.08 9.38
N ALA A 174 -6.96 7.84 10.65
CA ALA A 174 -6.25 8.82 11.47
C ALA A 174 -4.84 9.09 10.95
N VAL A 175 -4.13 8.06 10.47
CA VAL A 175 -2.79 8.21 9.85
C VAL A 175 -2.89 9.11 8.60
N VAL A 176 -3.87 8.89 7.73
CA VAL A 176 -4.05 9.70 6.51
C VAL A 176 -4.50 11.13 6.82
N ALA A 177 -5.36 11.32 7.82
CA ALA A 177 -5.89 12.65 8.16
C ALA A 177 -4.83 13.64 8.68
N GLY A 178 -3.67 13.16 9.14
CA GLY A 178 -2.53 13.98 9.59
C GLY A 178 -1.64 14.51 8.46
N THR A 179 -1.89 14.12 7.21
CA THR A 179 -1.02 14.37 6.05
C THR A 179 -1.62 15.43 5.10
N GLY A 180 -0.94 15.74 4.01
CA GLY A 180 -1.43 16.64 2.95
C GLY A 180 -2.57 16.07 2.09
N LEU A 181 -3.26 15.01 2.55
CA LEU A 181 -4.37 14.36 1.84
C LEU A 181 -5.72 14.73 2.44
N GLU A 182 -6.67 15.07 1.58
CA GLU A 182 -8.10 15.23 1.91
C GLU A 182 -8.83 13.91 1.67
N ILE A 183 -9.37 13.31 2.73
CA ILE A 183 -10.15 12.06 2.64
C ILE A 183 -11.51 12.35 2.02
N LEU A 184 -11.83 11.73 0.91
CA LEU A 184 -13.12 11.82 0.21
C LEU A 184 -14.10 10.75 0.69
N SER A 185 -13.62 9.55 0.93
CA SER A 185 -14.42 8.46 1.47
C SER A 185 -13.59 7.44 2.24
N THR A 186 -14.18 6.87 3.27
CA THR A 186 -13.62 5.77 4.06
C THR A 186 -14.66 4.66 4.19
N ARG A 187 -14.23 3.41 4.02
CA ARG A 187 -15.09 2.23 4.19
C ARG A 187 -14.34 1.14 4.94
N SER A 188 -14.80 0.84 6.13
CA SER A 188 -14.27 -0.27 6.95
C SER A 188 -15.04 -1.56 6.68
N ALA A 189 -14.36 -2.69 6.80
CA ALA A 189 -14.88 -4.03 6.59
C ALA A 189 -14.10 -5.06 7.45
N ALA A 190 -14.53 -6.31 7.42
CA ALA A 190 -13.89 -7.40 8.15
C ALA A 190 -13.65 -7.05 9.63
N LEU A 191 -14.73 -6.66 10.33
CA LEU A 191 -14.71 -6.27 11.74
C LEU A 191 -13.80 -5.04 12.03
N GLY A 192 -13.76 -4.08 11.11
CA GLY A 192 -12.91 -2.88 11.22
C GLY A 192 -11.46 -3.09 10.77
N ILE A 193 -11.03 -4.34 10.57
CA ILE A 193 -9.61 -4.64 10.27
C ILE A 193 -9.18 -4.13 8.89
N VAL A 194 -10.05 -4.14 7.90
CA VAL A 194 -9.74 -3.66 6.54
C VAL A 194 -10.42 -2.32 6.29
N THR A 195 -9.64 -1.32 5.90
CA THR A 195 -10.13 0.03 5.61
C THR A 195 -9.72 0.43 4.19
N ALA A 196 -10.71 0.74 3.37
CA ALA A 196 -10.52 1.33 2.04
C ALA A 196 -10.71 2.85 2.14
N ILE A 197 -9.71 3.61 1.71
CA ILE A 197 -9.68 5.07 1.75
C ILE A 197 -9.51 5.59 0.33
N GLU A 198 -10.37 6.51 -0.06
CA GLU A 198 -10.20 7.34 -1.24
C GLU A 198 -9.91 8.76 -0.78
N ALA A 199 -8.80 9.33 -1.26
CA ALA A 199 -8.36 10.66 -0.93
C ALA A 199 -7.90 11.42 -2.18
N ARG A 200 -7.60 12.70 -2.02
CA ARG A 200 -6.95 13.56 -3.01
C ARG A 200 -5.93 14.46 -2.34
N PRO A 201 -4.99 15.07 -3.09
CA PRO A 201 -4.13 16.11 -2.54
C PRO A 201 -4.96 17.28 -1.97
N GLY A 202 -4.66 17.72 -0.75
CA GLY A 202 -5.34 18.78 -0.01
C GLY A 202 -4.82 20.19 -0.36
N ARG A 203 -4.59 20.47 -1.66
CA ARG A 203 -4.04 21.76 -2.16
C ARG A 203 -5.15 22.75 -2.49
#